data_5a850d4572b348755bb1146d77eb3f20
#
_entry.id   5a850d4572b348755bb1146d77eb3f20
#
_cell.length_a   1.000
_cell.length_b   1.000
_cell.length_c   1.000
_cell.angle_alpha   90.00
_cell.angle_beta   90.00
_cell.angle_gamma   90.00
#
_symmetry.space_group_name_H-M   'P 1'
#
loop_
_entity.id
_entity.type
_entity.pdbx_description
1 polymer ?
#
loop_
_entity_poly.entity_id
_entity_poly.type
_entity_poly.pdbx_seq_one_letter_code
_entity_poly.pdbx_strand_id
1 'polypeptide(L)'
;AYGIQEAQIFAMVPPAIPGLGASGGLQLQLEDRNNLGPTEMQHAIETLQATYRSKPQLLSLSSMYQANVPQYNLAIDRDKVQLLGLQLNQVFSTLSYYMGATYVNDFVEFGSIYQVKIEAYDQAQKVIDDVLHLSLENNSGKMVPFSAFTEVKEQLGLDQINLYNMYKSASITCIANPKYSSGEAIQAMEELVQEQLGNNFGYE
;
A
#
# COMPACT_ATOMS: atom_id res chain seq x y z
N ALA A 1 0.23 16.67 -18.98
CA ALA A 1 -0.01 15.23 -18.74
C ALA A 1 -0.43 14.44 -20.00
N TYR A 2 -0.73 15.07 -21.13
CA TYR A 2 -1.28 14.38 -22.32
C TYR A 2 -0.24 13.64 -23.20
N GLY A 3 1.01 13.55 -22.79
CA GLY A 3 2.07 12.95 -23.63
C GLY A 3 2.75 11.70 -23.04
N ILE A 4 2.38 11.26 -21.83
CA ILE A 4 3.02 10.12 -21.18
C ILE A 4 1.98 9.02 -21.04
N GLN A 5 2.15 7.93 -21.80
CA GLN A 5 1.26 6.76 -21.76
C GLN A 5 1.68 5.73 -20.72
N GLU A 6 2.91 5.83 -20.22
CA GLU A 6 3.53 4.85 -19.33
C GLU A 6 3.32 5.16 -17.83
N ALA A 7 2.74 6.31 -17.50
CA ALA A 7 2.49 6.72 -16.11
C ALA A 7 1.25 7.60 -15.97
N GLN A 8 0.53 7.43 -14.86
CA GLN A 8 -0.52 8.36 -14.45
C GLN A 8 0.11 9.47 -13.61
N ILE A 9 0.00 10.72 -14.08
CA ILE A 9 0.58 11.88 -13.40
C ILE A 9 -0.55 12.71 -12.81
N PHE A 10 -0.53 12.87 -11.48
CA PHE A 10 -1.44 13.71 -10.72
C PHE A 10 -0.71 14.93 -10.19
N ALA A 11 -1.23 16.12 -10.45
CA ALA A 11 -0.78 17.33 -9.78
C ALA A 11 -1.64 17.54 -8.53
N MET A 12 -1.02 17.55 -7.36
CA MET A 12 -1.69 17.81 -6.09
C MET A 12 -1.40 19.24 -5.63
N VAL A 13 -2.43 19.92 -5.16
CA VAL A 13 -2.27 21.21 -4.49
C VAL A 13 -1.95 20.93 -3.02
N PRO A 14 -0.86 21.50 -2.47
CA PRO A 14 -0.55 21.34 -1.06
C PRO A 14 -1.67 21.92 -0.20
N PRO A 15 -1.91 21.39 1.02
CA PRO A 15 -2.91 21.93 1.93
C PRO A 15 -2.55 23.35 2.33
N ALA A 16 -3.57 24.18 2.54
CA ALA A 16 -3.38 25.59 2.95
C ALA A 16 -2.70 25.73 4.32
N ILE A 17 -2.80 24.71 5.16
CA ILE A 17 -2.15 24.64 6.47
C ILE A 17 -1.23 23.41 6.49
N PRO A 18 0.10 23.58 6.67
CA PRO A 18 1.02 22.46 6.79
C PRO A 18 0.65 21.55 7.97
N GLY A 19 0.59 20.23 7.72
CA GLY A 19 0.25 19.23 8.74
C GLY A 19 -1.23 18.84 8.81
N LEU A 20 -2.10 19.51 8.07
CA LEU A 20 -3.53 19.14 7.92
C LEU A 20 -3.75 18.35 6.61
N GLY A 21 -3.27 17.10 6.60
CA GLY A 21 -3.43 16.20 5.45
C GLY A 21 -2.30 16.30 4.42
N ALA A 22 -2.31 15.40 3.43
CA ALA A 22 -1.29 15.31 2.39
C ALA A 22 -1.59 16.18 1.16
N SER A 23 -2.85 16.61 0.96
CA SER A 23 -3.27 17.46 -0.16
C SER A 23 -4.35 18.43 0.26
N GLY A 24 -4.47 19.56 -0.46
CA GLY A 24 -5.59 20.49 -0.30
C GLY A 24 -6.88 19.89 -0.91
N GLY A 25 -8.03 20.23 -0.33
CA GLY A 25 -9.34 19.78 -0.79
C GLY A 25 -10.19 19.23 0.35
N LEU A 26 -11.32 18.64 -0.02
CA LEU A 26 -12.21 17.90 0.87
C LEU A 26 -11.74 16.45 0.92
N GLN A 27 -11.78 15.84 2.08
CA GLN A 27 -11.42 14.45 2.27
C GLN A 27 -12.63 13.68 2.80
N LEU A 28 -12.95 12.59 2.13
CA LEU A 28 -13.97 11.64 2.55
C LEU A 28 -13.27 10.34 2.94
N GLN A 29 -13.61 9.78 4.09
CA GLN A 29 -13.24 8.44 4.50
C GLN A 29 -14.38 7.48 4.15
N LEU A 30 -14.15 6.60 3.19
CA LEU A 30 -15.09 5.54 2.84
C LEU A 30 -14.76 4.31 3.69
N GLU A 31 -15.72 3.83 4.48
CA GLU A 31 -15.52 2.76 5.48
C GLU A 31 -16.26 1.48 5.08
N ASP A 32 -15.56 0.36 5.13
CA ASP A 32 -16.16 -0.97 4.95
C ASP A 32 -16.71 -1.48 6.29
N ARG A 33 -17.89 -0.99 6.68
CA ARG A 33 -18.59 -1.38 7.92
C ARG A 33 -19.24 -2.77 7.80
N ASN A 34 -19.49 -3.24 6.59
CA ASN A 34 -20.15 -4.51 6.30
C ASN A 34 -19.18 -5.65 5.98
N ASN A 35 -17.86 -5.38 6.02
CA ASN A 35 -16.79 -6.34 5.68
C ASN A 35 -16.96 -6.96 4.28
N LEU A 36 -17.27 -6.12 3.30
CA LEU A 36 -17.45 -6.50 1.90
C LEU A 36 -16.12 -6.89 1.24
N GLY A 37 -15.01 -6.33 1.72
CA GLY A 37 -13.67 -6.66 1.28
C GLY A 37 -13.04 -5.67 0.31
N PRO A 38 -11.75 -5.87 -0.01
CA PRO A 38 -10.97 -4.90 -0.75
C PRO A 38 -11.42 -4.71 -2.20
N THR A 39 -11.88 -5.75 -2.85
CA THR A 39 -12.35 -5.68 -4.24
C THR A 39 -13.61 -4.82 -4.36
N GLU A 40 -14.55 -4.98 -3.44
CA GLU A 40 -15.79 -4.18 -3.41
C GLU A 40 -15.49 -2.72 -3.06
N MET A 41 -14.52 -2.46 -2.16
CA MET A 41 -14.04 -1.11 -1.88
C MET A 41 -13.43 -0.46 -3.14
N GLN A 42 -12.63 -1.20 -3.91
CA GLN A 42 -12.06 -0.72 -5.16
C GLN A 42 -13.17 -0.36 -6.17
N HIS A 43 -14.15 -1.25 -6.36
CA HIS A 43 -15.30 -1.00 -7.23
C HIS A 43 -16.13 0.20 -6.80
N ALA A 44 -16.33 0.37 -5.50
CA ALA A 44 -17.03 1.53 -4.96
C ALA A 44 -16.32 2.84 -5.32
N ILE A 45 -14.99 2.89 -5.14
CA ILE A 45 -14.18 4.06 -5.50
C ILE A 45 -14.23 4.34 -7.00
N GLU A 46 -14.08 3.32 -7.84
CA GLU A 46 -14.16 3.45 -9.31
C GLU A 46 -15.53 3.97 -9.76
N THR A 47 -16.61 3.51 -9.12
CA THR A 47 -17.97 3.98 -9.39
C THR A 47 -18.12 5.46 -9.06
N LEU A 48 -17.63 5.90 -7.89
CA LEU A 48 -17.63 7.31 -7.52
C LEU A 48 -16.79 8.16 -8.50
N GLN A 49 -15.61 7.65 -8.89
CA GLN A 49 -14.74 8.31 -9.88
C GLN A 49 -15.34 8.39 -11.28
N ALA A 50 -16.17 7.44 -11.66
CA ALA A 50 -16.87 7.47 -12.95
C ALA A 50 -18.05 8.45 -12.93
N THR A 51 -18.71 8.63 -11.80
CA THR A 51 -20.00 9.33 -11.68
C THR A 51 -19.93 10.74 -11.09
N TYR A 52 -18.81 11.15 -10.44
CA TYR A 52 -18.70 12.45 -9.77
C TYR A 52 -19.01 13.65 -10.68
N ARG A 53 -18.82 13.52 -11.99
CA ARG A 53 -19.10 14.58 -12.97
C ARG A 53 -20.60 14.94 -13.08
N SER A 54 -21.49 14.09 -12.55
CA SER A 54 -22.93 14.42 -12.42
C SER A 54 -23.19 15.54 -11.41
N LYS A 55 -22.21 15.79 -10.51
CA LYS A 55 -22.28 16.82 -9.48
C LYS A 55 -21.37 17.99 -9.87
N PRO A 56 -21.92 19.12 -10.35
CA PRO A 56 -21.12 20.27 -10.83
C PRO A 56 -20.32 20.97 -9.73
N GLN A 57 -20.61 20.69 -8.47
CA GLN A 57 -19.89 21.17 -7.29
C GLN A 57 -18.51 20.51 -7.15
N LEU A 58 -18.30 19.33 -7.74
CA LEU A 58 -17.07 18.54 -7.64
C LEU A 58 -16.24 18.73 -8.92
N LEU A 59 -14.98 19.17 -8.75
CA LEU A 59 -14.07 19.37 -9.88
C LEU A 59 -13.26 18.11 -10.19
N SER A 60 -12.79 17.41 -9.15
CA SER A 60 -12.08 16.15 -9.28
C SER A 60 -12.30 15.25 -8.07
N LEU A 61 -12.18 13.96 -8.29
CA LEU A 61 -12.25 12.94 -7.24
C LEU A 61 -11.13 11.93 -7.48
N SER A 62 -10.29 11.72 -6.47
CA SER A 62 -9.14 10.83 -6.55
C SER A 62 -8.95 10.03 -5.26
N SER A 63 -8.44 8.83 -5.39
CA SER A 63 -8.03 7.99 -4.26
C SER A 63 -6.72 7.28 -4.61
N MET A 64 -5.89 7.04 -3.61
CA MET A 64 -4.68 6.23 -3.74
C MET A 64 -4.93 4.76 -3.34
N TYR A 65 -6.17 4.40 -3.04
CA TYR A 65 -6.51 3.03 -2.69
C TYR A 65 -6.33 2.11 -3.90
N GLN A 66 -5.58 1.02 -3.71
CA GLN A 66 -5.35 0.00 -4.72
C GLN A 66 -5.46 -1.39 -4.09
N ALA A 67 -6.42 -2.17 -4.57
CA ALA A 67 -6.66 -3.55 -4.13
C ALA A 67 -5.96 -4.60 -5.00
N ASN A 68 -5.50 -4.21 -6.20
CA ASN A 68 -4.98 -5.12 -7.23
C ASN A 68 -3.50 -4.88 -7.51
N VAL A 69 -2.70 -4.70 -6.45
CA VAL A 69 -1.25 -4.56 -6.59
C VAL A 69 -0.63 -5.95 -6.74
N PRO A 70 0.14 -6.21 -7.81
CA PRO A 70 0.86 -7.47 -7.94
C PRO A 70 1.86 -7.65 -6.79
N GLN A 71 1.78 -8.79 -6.13
CA GLN A 71 2.61 -9.14 -4.97
C GLN A 71 3.11 -10.56 -5.11
N TYR A 72 4.27 -10.84 -4.52
CA TYR A 72 4.79 -12.17 -4.38
C TYR A 72 4.59 -12.67 -2.95
N ASN A 73 3.95 -13.80 -2.80
CA ASN A 73 3.81 -14.49 -1.53
C ASN A 73 4.87 -15.60 -1.45
N LEU A 74 5.79 -15.46 -0.50
CA LEU A 74 6.76 -16.49 -0.18
C LEU A 74 6.17 -17.41 0.87
N ALA A 75 5.65 -18.56 0.43
CA ALA A 75 5.15 -19.59 1.32
C ALA A 75 6.33 -20.45 1.84
N ILE A 76 6.70 -20.24 3.09
CA ILE A 76 7.79 -20.96 3.75
C ILE A 76 7.21 -22.16 4.49
N ASP A 77 7.62 -23.39 4.09
CA ASP A 77 7.28 -24.63 4.75
C ASP A 77 8.11 -24.80 6.01
N ARG A 78 7.52 -24.48 7.16
CA ARG A 78 8.21 -24.48 8.47
C ARG A 78 8.63 -25.89 8.90
N ASP A 79 7.88 -26.91 8.52
CA ASP A 79 8.19 -28.29 8.84
C ASP A 79 9.42 -28.76 8.05
N LYS A 80 9.49 -28.41 6.76
CA LYS A 80 10.68 -28.67 5.95
C LYS A 80 11.91 -27.92 6.47
N VAL A 81 11.78 -26.67 6.90
CA VAL A 81 12.89 -25.92 7.51
C VAL A 81 13.47 -26.68 8.68
N GLN A 82 12.63 -27.18 9.59
CA GLN A 82 13.08 -27.95 10.74
C GLN A 82 13.70 -29.31 10.35
N LEU A 83 13.06 -30.03 9.43
CA LEU A 83 13.56 -31.32 8.93
C LEU A 83 14.92 -31.21 8.24
N LEU A 84 15.18 -30.09 7.57
CA LEU A 84 16.47 -29.80 6.92
C LEU A 84 17.54 -29.30 7.90
N GLY A 85 17.20 -29.17 9.18
CA GLY A 85 18.13 -28.73 10.23
C GLY A 85 18.42 -27.22 10.18
N LEU A 86 17.50 -26.43 9.66
CA LEU A 86 17.57 -24.97 9.61
C LEU A 86 16.79 -24.34 10.77
N GLN A 87 17.16 -23.11 11.12
CA GLN A 87 16.42 -22.31 12.11
C GLN A 87 15.58 -21.24 11.41
N LEU A 88 14.31 -21.12 11.77
CA LEU A 88 13.39 -20.15 11.19
C LEU A 88 13.87 -18.70 11.32
N ASN A 89 14.51 -18.34 12.43
CA ASN A 89 15.08 -17.02 12.62
C ASN A 89 16.17 -16.71 11.60
N GLN A 90 17.02 -17.67 11.25
CA GLN A 90 18.04 -17.50 10.21
C GLN A 90 17.39 -17.28 8.83
N VAL A 91 16.34 -18.05 8.51
CA VAL A 91 15.58 -17.89 7.26
C VAL A 91 15.05 -16.46 7.14
N PHE A 92 14.34 -15.97 8.17
CA PHE A 92 13.75 -14.63 8.14
C PHE A 92 14.82 -13.52 8.17
N SER A 93 15.90 -13.70 8.94
CA SER A 93 16.99 -12.72 8.96
C SER A 93 17.66 -12.60 7.59
N THR A 94 17.92 -13.72 6.92
CA THR A 94 18.52 -13.72 5.58
C THR A 94 17.61 -13.04 4.56
N LEU A 95 16.31 -13.32 4.59
CA LEU A 95 15.34 -12.61 3.74
C LEU A 95 15.34 -11.11 4.01
N SER A 96 15.37 -10.71 5.28
CA SER A 96 15.42 -9.31 5.68
C SER A 96 16.67 -8.59 5.19
N TYR A 97 17.84 -9.24 5.26
CA TYR A 97 19.09 -8.66 4.74
C TYR A 97 19.11 -8.57 3.21
N TYR A 98 18.50 -9.55 2.54
CA TYR A 98 18.50 -9.60 1.09
C TYR A 98 17.44 -8.69 0.47
N MET A 99 16.19 -8.75 0.95
CA MET A 99 15.05 -8.02 0.39
C MET A 99 14.94 -6.58 0.90
N GLY A 100 15.51 -6.31 2.05
CA GLY A 100 15.41 -5.01 2.71
C GLY A 100 16.72 -4.53 3.28
N ALA A 101 16.65 -3.47 4.06
CA ALA A 101 17.76 -2.98 4.85
C ALA A 101 17.50 -3.30 6.33
N THR A 102 18.50 -3.86 7.02
CA THR A 102 18.42 -4.10 8.44
C THR A 102 19.13 -2.99 9.21
N TYR A 103 18.41 -2.38 10.12
CA TYR A 103 18.98 -1.43 11.05
C TYR A 103 19.97 -2.13 11.99
N VAL A 104 21.18 -1.57 12.12
CA VAL A 104 22.26 -2.10 12.96
C VAL A 104 22.50 -1.24 14.18
N ASN A 105 22.67 0.07 13.99
CA ASN A 105 23.00 1.01 15.04
C ASN A 105 22.84 2.47 14.55
N ASP A 106 22.95 3.41 15.48
CA ASP A 106 23.06 4.82 15.19
C ASP A 106 24.46 5.33 15.53
N PHE A 107 24.89 6.37 14.83
CA PHE A 107 26.04 7.17 15.23
C PHE A 107 25.70 8.66 15.17
N VAL A 108 26.42 9.44 15.97
CA VAL A 108 26.24 10.90 16.03
C VAL A 108 27.42 11.58 15.35
N GLU A 109 27.13 12.39 14.32
CA GLU A 109 28.12 13.19 13.62
C GLU A 109 27.54 14.56 13.27
N PHE A 110 28.31 15.61 13.40
CA PHE A 110 27.87 17.01 13.17
C PHE A 110 26.59 17.43 13.91
N GLY A 111 26.33 16.83 15.10
CA GLY A 111 25.13 17.14 15.89
C GLY A 111 23.84 16.48 15.40
N SER A 112 23.92 15.60 14.42
CA SER A 112 22.79 14.81 13.86
C SER A 112 22.99 13.33 14.11
N ILE A 113 21.89 12.60 14.27
CA ILE A 113 21.87 11.15 14.42
C ILE A 113 21.72 10.51 13.05
N TYR A 114 22.63 9.62 12.69
CA TYR A 114 22.63 8.86 11.45
C TYR A 114 22.41 7.39 11.73
N GLN A 115 21.52 6.77 10.97
CA GLN A 115 21.24 5.34 11.07
C GLN A 115 22.20 4.53 10.21
N VAL A 116 22.80 3.49 10.78
CA VAL A 116 23.57 2.48 10.05
C VAL A 116 22.62 1.35 9.63
N LYS A 117 22.50 1.12 8.34
CA LYS A 117 21.69 0.03 7.78
C LYS A 117 22.58 -0.86 6.91
N ILE A 118 22.37 -2.16 6.99
CA ILE A 118 23.02 -3.16 6.13
C ILE A 118 21.98 -3.73 5.19
N GLU A 119 22.31 -3.77 3.91
CA GLU A 119 21.51 -4.41 2.86
C GLU A 119 22.44 -5.16 1.90
N ALA A 120 21.91 -6.17 1.21
CA ALA A 120 22.64 -6.83 0.16
C ALA A 120 22.89 -5.86 -1.00
N TYR A 121 24.16 -5.75 -1.41
CA TYR A 121 24.58 -4.90 -2.50
C TYR A 121 24.29 -5.58 -3.84
N ASP A 122 23.11 -5.38 -4.35
CA ASP A 122 22.84 -5.53 -5.78
C ASP A 122 21.76 -4.53 -6.21
N GLN A 123 22.16 -3.52 -6.98
CA GLN A 123 21.23 -2.52 -7.48
C GLN A 123 20.45 -2.99 -8.73
N ALA A 124 20.83 -4.12 -9.30
CA ALA A 124 20.12 -4.72 -10.42
C ALA A 124 18.96 -5.55 -9.85
N GLN A 125 17.76 -4.98 -9.87
CA GLN A 125 16.47 -5.65 -9.70
C GLN A 125 16.58 -6.95 -8.86
N LYS A 126 16.35 -6.86 -7.57
CA LYS A 126 16.18 -8.03 -6.70
C LYS A 126 14.99 -8.83 -7.25
N VAL A 127 15.30 -9.75 -8.16
CA VAL A 127 14.30 -10.59 -8.79
C VAL A 127 13.91 -11.65 -7.77
N ILE A 128 12.63 -11.95 -7.68
CA ILE A 128 12.12 -12.96 -6.74
C ILE A 128 12.80 -14.32 -6.94
N ASP A 129 13.21 -14.63 -8.17
CA ASP A 129 13.93 -15.86 -8.49
C ASP A 129 15.30 -15.95 -7.80
N ASP A 130 15.97 -14.82 -7.56
CA ASP A 130 17.26 -14.81 -6.85
C ASP A 130 17.10 -15.21 -5.38
N VAL A 131 15.94 -14.96 -4.78
CA VAL A 131 15.62 -15.41 -3.42
C VAL A 131 15.65 -16.92 -3.32
N LEU A 132 15.17 -17.63 -4.34
CA LEU A 132 15.15 -19.09 -4.37
C LEU A 132 16.56 -19.70 -4.49
N HIS A 133 17.53 -18.94 -4.99
CA HIS A 133 18.93 -19.34 -5.11
C HIS A 133 19.75 -19.02 -3.85
N LEU A 134 19.24 -18.21 -2.91
CA LEU A 134 19.88 -18.03 -1.62
C LEU A 134 20.04 -19.36 -0.91
N SER A 135 21.10 -19.52 -0.14
CA SER A 135 21.36 -20.75 0.59
C SER A 135 21.73 -20.46 2.04
N LEU A 136 21.29 -21.32 2.94
CA LEU A 136 21.59 -21.28 4.36
C LEU A 136 22.34 -22.54 4.78
N GLU A 137 23.32 -22.37 5.67
CA GLU A 137 24.02 -23.49 6.29
C GLU A 137 23.14 -24.12 7.38
N ASN A 138 22.94 -25.43 7.30
CA ASN A 138 22.21 -26.17 8.32
C ASN A 138 23.11 -26.62 9.48
N ASN A 139 22.52 -27.22 10.50
CA ASN A 139 23.23 -27.70 11.69
C ASN A 139 24.32 -28.78 11.39
N SER A 140 24.35 -29.33 10.18
CA SER A 140 25.33 -30.32 9.72
C SER A 140 26.40 -29.71 8.80
N GLY A 141 26.46 -28.39 8.65
CA GLY A 141 27.42 -27.71 7.80
C GLY A 141 27.11 -27.80 6.29
N LYS A 142 25.89 -28.20 5.91
CA LYS A 142 25.45 -28.29 4.49
C LYS A 142 24.68 -27.05 4.10
N MET A 143 24.97 -26.53 2.90
CA MET A 143 24.22 -25.44 2.30
C MET A 143 22.89 -25.97 1.74
N VAL A 144 21.80 -25.36 2.17
CA VAL A 144 20.42 -25.68 1.76
C VAL A 144 19.83 -24.48 1.03
N PRO A 145 19.43 -24.60 -0.24
CA PRO A 145 18.82 -23.48 -0.98
C PRO A 145 17.41 -23.20 -0.50
N PHE A 146 16.96 -21.95 -0.60
CA PHE A 146 15.61 -21.53 -0.25
C PHE A 146 14.53 -22.27 -1.07
N SER A 147 14.83 -22.62 -2.32
CA SER A 147 13.94 -23.43 -3.15
C SER A 147 13.56 -24.79 -2.57
N ALA A 148 14.31 -25.30 -1.61
CA ALA A 148 14.00 -26.59 -0.96
C ALA A 148 12.80 -26.53 -0.01
N PHE A 149 12.51 -25.33 0.54
CA PHE A 149 11.47 -25.15 1.57
C PHE A 149 10.60 -23.91 1.34
N THR A 150 10.76 -23.21 0.22
CA THR A 150 10.00 -21.98 -0.10
C THR A 150 9.33 -22.14 -1.46
N GLU A 151 8.06 -21.78 -1.55
CA GLU A 151 7.29 -21.66 -2.78
C GLU A 151 6.93 -20.19 -3.00
N VAL A 152 7.11 -19.70 -4.22
CA VAL A 152 6.72 -18.35 -4.62
C VAL A 152 5.39 -18.41 -5.36
N LYS A 153 4.44 -17.59 -4.93
CA LYS A 153 3.13 -17.45 -5.59
C LYS A 153 2.88 -15.98 -5.92
N GLU A 154 2.56 -15.71 -7.15
CA GLU A 154 2.04 -14.40 -7.54
C GLU A 154 0.60 -14.27 -7.06
N GLN A 155 0.28 -13.14 -6.47
CA GLN A 155 -1.07 -12.80 -6.05
C GLN A 155 -1.32 -11.31 -6.20
N LEU A 156 -2.59 -10.94 -6.29
CA LEU A 156 -3.01 -9.55 -6.18
C LEU A 156 -3.36 -9.26 -4.72
N GLY A 157 -2.98 -8.11 -4.23
CA GLY A 157 -3.23 -7.71 -2.85
C GLY A 157 -3.37 -6.21 -2.69
N LEU A 158 -3.70 -5.80 -1.48
CA LEU A 158 -3.72 -4.40 -1.08
C LEU A 158 -2.31 -3.85 -0.96
N ASP A 159 -2.08 -2.63 -1.46
CA ASP A 159 -0.84 -1.90 -1.22
C ASP A 159 -0.68 -1.60 0.28
N GLN A 160 -1.73 -1.06 0.88
CA GLN A 160 -1.78 -0.78 2.32
C GLN A 160 -3.19 -0.97 2.88
N ILE A 161 -3.28 -1.30 4.16
CA ILE A 161 -4.54 -1.39 4.90
C ILE A 161 -4.64 -0.17 5.82
N ASN A 162 -5.58 0.72 5.50
CA ASN A 162 -5.91 1.85 6.35
C ASN A 162 -7.14 1.52 7.21
N LEU A 163 -7.08 1.93 8.46
CA LEU A 163 -8.21 1.83 9.39
C LEU A 163 -8.62 3.23 9.82
N TYR A 164 -9.91 3.49 9.74
CA TYR A 164 -10.53 4.70 10.29
C TYR A 164 -11.70 4.27 11.18
N ASN A 165 -11.78 4.77 12.38
CA ASN A 165 -12.77 4.34 13.40
C ASN A 165 -12.85 2.81 13.56
N MET A 166 -11.71 2.10 13.45
CA MET A 166 -11.58 0.63 13.48
C MET A 166 -12.17 -0.12 12.27
N TYR A 167 -12.71 0.56 11.27
CA TYR A 167 -13.13 -0.03 10.01
C TYR A 167 -12.03 0.09 8.95
N LYS A 168 -11.94 -0.90 8.07
CA LYS A 168 -11.10 -0.78 6.87
C LYS A 168 -11.63 0.36 6.04
N SER A 169 -10.76 1.28 5.65
CA SER A 169 -11.18 2.51 4.99
C SER A 169 -10.31 2.86 3.80
N ALA A 170 -10.90 3.63 2.90
CA ALA A 170 -10.21 4.28 1.80
C ALA A 170 -10.41 5.79 1.88
N SER A 171 -9.31 6.52 1.74
CA SER A 171 -9.36 7.98 1.69
C SER A 171 -9.60 8.44 0.26
N ILE A 172 -10.62 9.27 0.07
CA ILE A 172 -11.00 9.88 -1.20
C ILE A 172 -10.81 11.39 -1.08
N THR A 173 -9.97 11.94 -1.93
CA THR A 173 -9.73 13.39 -1.99
C THR A 173 -10.58 13.99 -3.10
N CYS A 174 -11.35 15.02 -2.77
CA CYS A 174 -12.17 15.76 -3.70
C CYS A 174 -11.73 17.22 -3.76
N ILE A 175 -11.60 17.77 -4.95
CA ILE A 175 -11.42 19.21 -5.17
C ILE A 175 -12.76 19.80 -5.48
N ALA A 176 -13.19 20.76 -4.66
CA ALA A 176 -14.42 21.52 -4.90
C ALA A 176 -14.27 22.45 -6.11
N ASN A 177 -15.33 22.60 -6.86
CA ASN A 177 -15.39 23.58 -7.93
C ASN A 177 -15.43 25.01 -7.32
N PRO A 178 -14.51 25.91 -7.68
CA PRO A 178 -14.43 27.26 -7.10
C PRO A 178 -15.69 28.12 -7.21
N LYS A 179 -16.64 27.71 -8.03
CA LYS A 179 -17.94 28.40 -8.18
C LYS A 179 -18.92 28.09 -7.05
N TYR A 180 -18.63 27.12 -6.21
CA TYR A 180 -19.48 26.62 -5.13
C TYR A 180 -18.75 26.71 -3.79
N SER A 181 -19.49 26.77 -2.72
CA SER A 181 -18.93 26.73 -1.38
C SER A 181 -18.44 25.33 -1.00
N SER A 182 -17.56 25.24 -0.02
CA SER A 182 -17.11 23.94 0.53
C SER A 182 -18.29 23.13 1.09
N GLY A 183 -19.28 23.78 1.70
CA GLY A 183 -20.48 23.12 2.23
C GLY A 183 -21.34 22.48 1.12
N GLU A 184 -21.54 23.18 0.01
CA GLU A 184 -22.25 22.60 -1.15
C GLU A 184 -21.49 21.44 -1.78
N ALA A 185 -20.15 21.49 -1.78
CA ALA A 185 -19.33 20.40 -2.29
C ALA A 185 -19.35 19.18 -1.35
N ILE A 186 -19.35 19.37 -0.03
CA ILE A 186 -19.53 18.31 0.96
C ILE A 186 -20.88 17.63 0.76
N GLN A 187 -21.96 18.41 0.72
CA GLN A 187 -23.30 17.88 0.52
C GLN A 187 -23.40 17.10 -0.81
N ALA A 188 -22.83 17.62 -1.88
CA ALA A 188 -22.83 16.93 -3.17
C ALA A 188 -22.05 15.61 -3.14
N MET A 189 -20.98 15.53 -2.33
CA MET A 189 -20.19 14.32 -2.14
C MET A 189 -20.98 13.26 -1.34
N GLU A 190 -21.65 13.67 -0.25
CA GLU A 190 -22.52 12.80 0.55
C GLU A 190 -23.67 12.24 -0.29
N GLU A 191 -24.36 13.12 -1.07
CA GLU A 191 -25.41 12.70 -2.00
C GLU A 191 -24.89 11.69 -3.03
N LEU A 192 -23.69 11.93 -3.61
CA LEU A 192 -23.08 11.03 -4.58
C LEU A 192 -22.83 9.65 -3.96
N VAL A 193 -22.26 9.59 -2.76
CA VAL A 193 -22.03 8.32 -2.06
C VAL A 193 -23.34 7.60 -1.81
N GLN A 194 -24.35 8.30 -1.31
CA GLN A 194 -25.66 7.71 -1.02
C GLN A 194 -26.37 7.21 -2.29
N GLU A 195 -26.31 7.95 -3.38
CA GLU A 195 -26.91 7.58 -4.67
C GLU A 195 -26.25 6.36 -5.31
N GLN A 196 -24.90 6.27 -5.21
CA GLN A 196 -24.13 5.25 -5.91
C GLN A 196 -23.89 4.00 -5.07
N LEU A 197 -23.68 4.14 -3.76
CA LEU A 197 -23.26 3.04 -2.89
C LEU A 197 -24.36 2.66 -1.88
N GLY A 198 -25.35 3.53 -1.63
CA GLY A 198 -26.40 3.29 -0.66
C GLY A 198 -25.82 3.06 0.75
N ASN A 199 -26.31 2.03 1.43
CA ASN A 199 -25.87 1.68 2.79
C ASN A 199 -24.75 0.61 2.82
N ASN A 200 -24.12 0.31 1.68
CA ASN A 200 -23.09 -0.73 1.62
C ASN A 200 -21.79 -0.28 2.31
N PHE A 201 -21.49 1.00 2.26
CA PHE A 201 -20.32 1.60 2.88
C PHE A 201 -20.75 2.71 3.85
N GLY A 202 -20.01 2.84 4.96
CA GLY A 202 -20.04 4.04 5.77
C GLY A 202 -19.16 5.14 5.18
N TYR A 203 -19.38 6.39 5.59
CA TYR A 203 -18.53 7.52 5.22
C TYR A 203 -18.49 8.60 6.29
N GLU A 204 -17.39 9.32 6.34
CA GLU A 204 -17.17 10.49 7.18
C GLU A 204 -16.31 11.55 6.45
#